data_1c07bf866c959c6b4c4cece044ac58c3
#
_entry.id   1c07bf866c959c6b4c4cece044ac58c3
#
_cell.length_a   1.000
_cell.length_b   1.000
_cell.length_c   1.000
_cell.angle_alpha   90.00
_cell.angle_beta   90.00
_cell.angle_gamma   90.00
#
_symmetry.space_group_name_H-M   'P 1'
#
loop_
_entity.id
_entity.type
_entity.pdbx_description
1 polymer ?
#
loop_
_entity_poly.entity_id
_entity_poly.type
_entity_poly.pdbx_seq_one_letter_code
_entity_poly.pdbx_strand_id
1 'polypeptide(L)'
;MRKFWLLFAQATTIGLAVLFIINTLKPGLLSSATRNGIVTLHESVNTSTSQIPTAGFSAAARKVMPAVVNIFTSTEIKKPMNPFMDDPRFRFFFGEEFDSSPQRGSNLGSGVIISHDGYILTNHHVIEAADQIEVALADGRKAKGRIIGSDPESDLAVIKIDLPGTIPAITFSRPDQAQVGDIVLAIGNPFGVGQTVTMGIVSAVKRNHLGLNTFENFIQTDAAINPGNSGGALVDVNGNLIGINSAIYSPNGGSLGIGFAIPVSTAKKIMEQIIQSGSVTRGWVGVAVQEITPELAESFKLGNIQGVLISEVVRGSPADKAGVHAGDILTMVDNKQLLTDSSSMLETISSLSPGKVVVFKLLRNQREVGIQVQVGKRPRPKKLE
;
A
#
# COMPACT_ATOMS: atom_id res chain seq x y z
N MET A 1 30.69 -37.76 43.59
CA MET A 1 29.55 -36.83 43.43
C MET A 1 29.85 -35.37 43.78
N ARG A 2 30.48 -35.08 44.95
CA ARG A 2 30.80 -33.70 45.39
C ARG A 2 31.72 -32.92 44.44
N LYS A 3 32.72 -33.57 43.81
CA LYS A 3 33.64 -32.92 42.85
C LYS A 3 32.95 -32.55 41.52
N PHE A 4 32.00 -33.36 41.02
CA PHE A 4 31.24 -33.05 39.80
C PHE A 4 30.26 -31.90 40.04
N TRP A 5 29.66 -31.80 41.23
CA TRP A 5 28.78 -30.71 41.61
C TRP A 5 29.51 -29.37 41.69
N LEU A 6 30.75 -29.37 42.26
CA LEU A 6 31.59 -28.17 42.31
C LEU A 6 32.02 -27.70 40.92
N LEU A 7 32.41 -28.62 40.04
CA LEU A 7 32.74 -28.28 38.63
C LEU A 7 31.55 -27.72 37.89
N PHE A 8 30.36 -28.28 38.09
CA PHE A 8 29.10 -27.75 37.48
C PHE A 8 28.79 -26.35 38.02
N ALA A 9 28.87 -26.13 39.32
CA ALA A 9 28.64 -24.84 39.94
C ALA A 9 29.64 -23.77 39.45
N GLN A 10 30.93 -24.12 39.34
CA GLN A 10 31.96 -23.22 38.79
C GLN A 10 31.69 -22.89 37.31
N ALA A 11 31.37 -23.88 36.48
CA ALA A 11 31.07 -23.66 35.07
C ALA A 11 29.84 -22.76 34.88
N THR A 12 28.79 -22.95 35.67
CA THR A 12 27.56 -22.14 35.64
C THR A 12 27.85 -20.70 36.08
N THR A 13 28.63 -20.50 37.13
CA THR A 13 28.99 -19.16 37.61
C THR A 13 29.85 -18.41 36.60
N ILE A 14 30.82 -19.08 35.95
CA ILE A 14 31.63 -18.47 34.88
C ILE A 14 30.76 -18.13 33.68
N GLY A 15 29.85 -19.03 33.28
CA GLY A 15 28.90 -18.78 32.19
C GLY A 15 28.01 -17.57 32.43
N LEU A 16 27.45 -17.44 33.64
CA LEU A 16 26.65 -16.30 34.04
C LEU A 16 27.47 -14.99 34.10
N ALA A 17 28.69 -15.04 34.57
CA ALA A 17 29.59 -13.89 34.60
C ALA A 17 29.96 -13.42 33.18
N VAL A 18 30.26 -14.33 32.27
CA VAL A 18 30.51 -14.01 30.83
C VAL A 18 29.29 -13.44 30.17
N LEU A 19 28.10 -14.01 30.43
CA LEU A 19 26.81 -13.50 29.90
C LEU A 19 26.52 -12.10 30.43
N PHE A 20 26.79 -11.83 31.72
CA PHE A 20 26.65 -10.52 32.33
C PHE A 20 27.60 -9.48 31.69
N ILE A 21 28.88 -9.85 31.50
CA ILE A 21 29.88 -8.99 30.86
C ILE A 21 29.50 -8.67 29.42
N ILE A 22 29.06 -9.68 28.65
CA ILE A 22 28.58 -9.47 27.24
C ILE A 22 27.36 -8.56 27.22
N ASN A 23 26.40 -8.76 28.15
CA ASN A 23 25.18 -7.93 28.21
C ASN A 23 25.48 -6.47 28.62
N THR A 24 26.53 -6.24 29.44
CA THR A 24 26.90 -4.90 29.91
C THR A 24 27.79 -4.15 28.93
N LEU A 25 28.74 -4.83 28.28
CA LEU A 25 29.70 -4.21 27.35
C LEU A 25 29.23 -4.16 25.91
N LYS A 26 28.37 -5.09 25.49
CA LYS A 26 27.78 -5.14 24.13
C LYS A 26 26.32 -5.61 24.18
N PRO A 27 25.40 -4.79 24.68
CA PRO A 27 23.97 -5.16 24.81
C PRO A 27 23.30 -5.56 23.49
N GLY A 28 23.89 -5.18 22.34
CA GLY A 28 23.37 -5.53 21.02
C GLY A 28 23.71 -6.95 20.53
N LEU A 29 24.61 -7.70 21.18
CA LEU A 29 25.01 -9.03 20.73
C LEU A 29 24.03 -10.15 21.14
N LEU A 30 23.30 -9.95 22.23
CA LEU A 30 22.30 -10.90 22.74
C LEU A 30 20.86 -10.53 22.36
N SER A 31 20.67 -9.36 21.75
CA SER A 31 19.36 -8.90 21.27
C SER A 31 19.06 -9.29 19.81
N SER A 32 19.47 -10.49 19.38
CA SER A 32 18.91 -11.13 18.18
C SER A 32 17.54 -11.79 18.43
N ALA A 33 16.85 -11.40 19.50
CA ALA A 33 15.42 -11.68 19.64
C ALA A 33 14.68 -10.79 18.65
N THR A 34 14.03 -11.41 17.68
CA THR A 34 12.94 -10.90 16.86
C THR A 34 12.46 -9.51 17.31
N ARG A 35 13.02 -8.47 16.70
CA ARG A 35 12.38 -7.18 16.70
C ARG A 35 11.07 -7.35 15.90
N ASN A 36 10.04 -7.83 16.57
CA ASN A 36 8.70 -7.49 16.19
C ASN A 36 8.66 -5.96 16.27
N GLY A 37 8.86 -5.31 15.14
CA GLY A 37 8.89 -3.86 15.07
C GLY A 37 7.53 -3.33 15.48
N ILE A 38 7.38 -2.99 16.76
CA ILE A 38 6.24 -2.21 17.23
C ILE A 38 6.46 -0.83 16.63
N VAL A 39 5.79 -0.54 15.52
CA VAL A 39 5.75 0.80 14.94
C VAL A 39 4.78 1.61 15.77
N THR A 40 5.28 2.61 16.48
CA THR A 40 4.43 3.53 17.22
C THR A 40 3.85 4.55 16.25
N LEU A 41 2.53 4.48 16.02
CA LEU A 41 1.78 5.43 15.22
C LEU A 41 1.15 6.47 16.15
N HIS A 42 1.18 7.73 15.71
CA HIS A 42 0.46 8.81 16.38
C HIS A 42 -0.93 8.96 15.77
N GLU A 43 -1.96 8.69 16.55
CA GLU A 43 -3.35 8.91 16.16
C GLU A 43 -3.93 10.15 16.85
N SER A 44 -4.77 10.89 16.13
CA SER A 44 -5.51 12.04 16.68
C SER A 44 -6.50 11.61 17.75
N VAL A 45 -6.41 12.21 18.93
CA VAL A 45 -7.27 11.89 20.09
C VAL A 45 -8.51 12.79 20.17
N ASN A 46 -8.51 13.94 19.50
CA ASN A 46 -9.54 14.96 19.67
C ASN A 46 -10.73 14.79 18.72
N THR A 47 -11.92 14.77 19.31
CA THR A 47 -13.24 14.85 18.66
C THR A 47 -13.69 16.30 18.39
N SER A 48 -12.78 17.26 18.37
CA SER A 48 -13.15 18.65 18.14
C SER A 48 -13.69 18.81 16.73
N THR A 49 -14.93 19.28 16.62
CA THR A 49 -15.48 19.82 15.38
C THR A 49 -14.42 20.70 14.73
N SER A 50 -14.02 20.35 13.52
CA SER A 50 -13.01 21.09 12.76
C SER A 50 -13.51 22.51 12.53
N GLN A 51 -13.12 23.45 13.39
CA GLN A 51 -13.35 24.87 13.13
C GLN A 51 -12.46 25.26 11.95
N ILE A 52 -13.06 25.78 10.89
CA ILE A 52 -12.30 26.32 9.75
C ILE A 52 -11.38 27.43 10.30
N PRO A 53 -10.05 27.30 10.15
CA PRO A 53 -9.13 28.31 10.66
C PRO A 53 -9.37 29.64 9.96
N THR A 54 -9.70 30.68 10.70
CA THR A 54 -9.91 32.05 10.17
C THR A 54 -8.62 32.66 9.59
N ALA A 55 -7.45 32.11 9.94
CA ALA A 55 -6.13 32.56 9.53
C ALA A 55 -5.48 31.75 8.37
N GLY A 56 -6.27 30.89 7.68
CA GLY A 56 -5.76 30.03 6.60
C GLY A 56 -5.12 28.73 7.10
N PHE A 57 -4.60 27.90 6.16
CA PHE A 57 -4.14 26.54 6.43
C PHE A 57 -2.64 26.42 6.64
N SER A 58 -1.92 27.54 6.77
CA SER A 58 -0.46 27.53 6.92
C SER A 58 0.03 26.77 8.17
N ALA A 59 -0.79 26.71 9.23
CA ALA A 59 -0.47 25.94 10.44
C ALA A 59 -0.48 24.43 10.16
N ALA A 60 -1.53 23.93 9.46
CA ALA A 60 -1.63 22.55 9.07
C ALA A 60 -0.48 22.16 8.11
N ALA A 61 -0.20 22.99 7.10
CA ALA A 61 0.90 22.75 6.17
C ALA A 61 2.25 22.67 6.90
N ARG A 62 2.59 23.65 7.76
CA ARG A 62 3.86 23.65 8.54
C ARG A 62 4.00 22.43 9.45
N LYS A 63 2.90 21.91 10.01
CA LYS A 63 2.91 20.70 10.82
C LYS A 63 3.26 19.46 10.01
N VAL A 64 2.77 19.37 8.78
CA VAL A 64 2.86 18.17 7.92
C VAL A 64 4.11 18.14 7.05
N MET A 65 4.49 19.29 6.49
CA MET A 65 5.61 19.39 5.54
C MET A 65 6.89 18.68 6.01
N PRO A 66 7.34 18.77 7.27
CA PRO A 66 8.55 18.05 7.72
C PRO A 66 8.46 16.52 7.55
N ALA A 67 7.25 15.95 7.57
CA ALA A 67 7.03 14.50 7.41
C ALA A 67 6.83 14.07 5.95
N VAL A 68 6.74 15.00 4.99
CA VAL A 68 6.64 14.67 3.55
C VAL A 68 8.02 14.74 2.91
N VAL A 69 8.42 13.68 2.24
CA VAL A 69 9.75 13.52 1.65
C VAL A 69 9.67 13.42 0.14
N ASN A 70 10.78 13.72 -0.53
CA ASN A 70 10.99 13.38 -1.92
C ASN A 70 11.65 12.00 -2.04
N ILE A 71 11.19 11.20 -2.99
CA ILE A 71 11.74 9.88 -3.31
C ILE A 71 12.31 9.94 -4.71
N PHE A 72 13.63 9.78 -4.80
CA PHE A 72 14.35 9.62 -6.05
C PHE A 72 14.62 8.14 -6.28
N THR A 73 14.22 7.63 -7.44
CA THR A 73 14.53 6.27 -7.84
C THR A 73 15.41 6.29 -9.08
N SER A 74 16.38 5.41 -9.14
CA SER A 74 17.22 5.23 -10.32
C SER A 74 17.16 3.78 -10.80
N THR A 75 17.05 3.62 -12.11
CA THR A 75 17.07 2.33 -12.79
C THR A 75 18.24 2.29 -13.76
N GLU A 76 19.07 1.24 -13.70
CA GLU A 76 20.08 0.97 -14.73
C GLU A 76 19.37 0.40 -15.96
N ILE A 77 19.19 1.23 -16.97
CA ILE A 77 18.70 0.75 -18.28
C ILE A 77 19.85 -0.01 -18.93
N LYS A 78 19.85 -1.33 -18.83
CA LYS A 78 20.71 -2.19 -19.65
C LYS A 78 20.22 -2.07 -21.09
N LYS A 79 20.90 -1.24 -21.91
CA LYS A 79 20.66 -1.25 -23.36
C LYS A 79 20.94 -2.66 -23.86
N PRO A 80 20.06 -3.28 -24.67
CA PRO A 80 20.45 -4.48 -25.40
C PRO A 80 21.68 -4.10 -26.22
N MET A 81 22.76 -4.85 -26.02
CA MET A 81 23.98 -4.71 -26.82
C MET A 81 23.59 -4.97 -28.28
N ASN A 82 23.47 -3.89 -29.04
CA ASN A 82 23.21 -3.99 -30.47
C ASN A 82 24.55 -4.48 -31.11
N PRO A 83 24.61 -5.67 -31.69
CA PRO A 83 25.85 -6.24 -32.23
C PRO A 83 26.53 -5.37 -33.29
N PHE A 84 25.83 -4.38 -33.85
CA PHE A 84 26.32 -3.44 -34.85
C PHE A 84 27.02 -2.19 -34.27
N MET A 85 26.98 -1.97 -32.94
CA MET A 85 27.63 -0.80 -32.32
C MET A 85 29.15 -0.89 -32.28
N ASP A 86 29.71 -2.08 -32.40
CA ASP A 86 31.19 -2.30 -32.48
C ASP A 86 31.74 -2.20 -33.90
N ASP A 87 30.89 -1.99 -34.92
CA ASP A 87 31.37 -1.79 -36.30
C ASP A 87 31.90 -0.37 -36.48
N PRO A 88 33.19 -0.18 -36.81
CA PRO A 88 33.81 1.12 -37.05
C PRO A 88 33.10 1.95 -38.13
N ARG A 89 32.41 1.28 -39.08
CA ARG A 89 31.65 1.95 -40.15
C ARG A 89 30.35 2.56 -39.64
N PHE A 90 29.73 1.94 -38.66
CA PHE A 90 28.51 2.48 -38.01
C PHE A 90 28.82 3.75 -37.21
N ARG A 91 29.96 3.78 -36.47
CA ARG A 91 30.46 4.95 -35.75
C ARG A 91 30.78 6.12 -36.68
N PHE A 92 31.35 5.83 -37.86
CA PHE A 92 31.68 6.87 -38.83
C PHE A 92 30.44 7.57 -39.42
N PHE A 93 29.34 6.83 -39.63
CA PHE A 93 28.10 7.35 -40.25
C PHE A 93 27.18 8.04 -39.25
N PHE A 94 27.16 7.65 -37.99
CA PHE A 94 26.17 8.12 -36.99
C PHE A 94 26.78 9.02 -35.88
N GLY A 95 28.08 9.32 -35.95
CA GLY A 95 28.76 10.22 -35.00
C GLY A 95 29.07 9.59 -33.65
N GLU A 96 30.02 10.18 -32.90
CA GLU A 96 30.43 9.75 -31.57
C GLU A 96 29.43 10.10 -30.45
N GLU A 97 28.29 10.68 -30.80
CA GLU A 97 27.25 11.13 -29.85
C GLU A 97 26.39 9.99 -29.27
N PHE A 98 26.60 8.75 -29.69
CA PHE A 98 26.05 7.59 -29.00
C PHE A 98 26.99 7.16 -27.87
N ASP A 99 27.11 8.04 -26.87
CA ASP A 99 27.82 7.74 -25.63
C ASP A 99 27.19 6.51 -24.96
N SER A 100 28.02 5.50 -24.71
CA SER A 100 27.68 4.22 -24.10
C SER A 100 27.53 4.32 -22.57
N SER A 101 27.33 5.52 -22.03
CA SER A 101 26.99 5.70 -20.63
C SER A 101 25.61 5.09 -20.37
N PRO A 102 25.43 4.26 -19.33
CA PRO A 102 24.12 3.73 -18.97
C PRO A 102 23.19 4.91 -18.67
N GLN A 103 22.16 5.07 -19.49
CA GLN A 103 21.14 6.09 -19.28
C GLN A 103 20.38 5.68 -18.02
N ARG A 104 20.62 6.40 -16.91
CA ARG A 104 19.85 6.22 -15.68
C ARG A 104 18.48 6.84 -15.87
N GLY A 105 17.46 6.01 -15.96
CA GLY A 105 16.09 6.46 -15.79
C GLY A 105 15.92 6.92 -14.33
N SER A 106 15.45 8.13 -14.10
CA SER A 106 15.10 8.60 -12.77
C SER A 106 13.60 8.87 -12.70
N ASN A 107 12.90 8.21 -11.77
CA ASN A 107 11.54 8.56 -11.40
C ASN A 107 11.54 9.38 -10.11
N LEU A 108 10.56 10.27 -10.01
CA LEU A 108 10.37 11.17 -8.89
C LEU A 108 8.98 10.96 -8.29
N GLY A 109 8.93 10.85 -6.99
CA GLY A 109 7.69 10.78 -6.24
C GLY A 109 7.84 11.34 -4.84
N SER A 110 6.79 11.26 -4.10
CA SER A 110 6.73 11.68 -2.69
C SER A 110 6.58 10.48 -1.77
N GLY A 111 6.84 10.70 -0.49
CA GLY A 111 6.56 9.75 0.57
C GLY A 111 6.15 10.47 1.84
N VAL A 112 5.53 9.73 2.76
CA VAL A 112 5.10 10.23 4.06
C VAL A 112 5.78 9.44 5.16
N ILE A 113 6.56 10.12 6.00
CA ILE A 113 7.19 9.50 7.18
C ILE A 113 6.10 9.23 8.21
N ILE A 114 5.94 7.95 8.56
CA ILE A 114 4.86 7.47 9.43
C ILE A 114 5.33 7.12 10.84
N SER A 115 6.64 7.07 11.06
CA SER A 115 7.22 6.69 12.33
C SER A 115 8.55 7.39 12.54
N HIS A 116 8.87 7.75 13.78
CA HIS A 116 10.18 8.30 14.17
C HIS A 116 11.33 7.33 13.94
N ASP A 117 11.05 6.04 13.74
CA ASP A 117 12.03 5.05 13.33
C ASP A 117 12.44 5.16 11.86
N GLY A 118 11.79 6.03 11.05
CA GLY A 118 12.11 6.24 9.64
C GLY A 118 11.38 5.31 8.67
N TYR A 119 10.23 4.77 9.05
CA TYR A 119 9.33 4.13 8.08
C TYR A 119 8.61 5.20 7.26
N ILE A 120 8.53 4.96 5.95
CA ILE A 120 7.93 5.87 4.96
C ILE A 120 6.92 5.07 4.15
N LEU A 121 5.73 5.63 4.02
CA LEU A 121 4.68 5.12 3.15
C LEU A 121 4.70 5.90 1.83
N THR A 122 4.60 5.19 0.72
CA THR A 122 4.56 5.74 -0.64
C THR A 122 3.72 4.84 -1.56
N ASN A 123 3.61 5.19 -2.84
CA ASN A 123 2.98 4.32 -3.81
C ASN A 123 3.95 3.25 -4.34
N HIS A 124 3.37 2.10 -4.74
CA HIS A 124 4.13 1.03 -5.37
C HIS A 124 4.74 1.49 -6.70
N HIS A 125 3.98 2.16 -7.55
CA HIS A 125 4.45 2.63 -8.86
C HIS A 125 5.64 3.62 -8.76
N VAL A 126 5.83 4.32 -7.63
CA VAL A 126 6.98 5.20 -7.40
C VAL A 126 8.27 4.40 -7.30
N ILE A 127 8.21 3.17 -6.77
CA ILE A 127 9.40 2.34 -6.47
C ILE A 127 9.50 1.07 -7.33
N GLU A 128 8.54 0.77 -8.20
CA GLU A 128 8.43 -0.52 -8.88
C GLU A 128 9.66 -0.89 -9.72
N ALA A 129 10.23 0.08 -10.42
CA ALA A 129 11.39 -0.13 -11.29
C ALA A 129 12.71 0.33 -10.65
N ALA A 130 12.74 0.56 -9.33
CA ALA A 130 13.89 1.14 -8.66
C ALA A 130 14.97 0.09 -8.34
N ASP A 131 16.18 0.28 -8.86
CA ASP A 131 17.39 -0.42 -8.39
C ASP A 131 17.96 0.25 -7.13
N GLN A 132 17.84 1.58 -7.04
CA GLN A 132 18.26 2.37 -5.89
C GLN A 132 17.21 3.43 -5.54
N ILE A 133 17.05 3.65 -4.25
CA ILE A 133 16.13 4.66 -3.70
C ILE A 133 16.94 5.62 -2.82
N GLU A 134 16.84 6.93 -3.12
CA GLU A 134 17.31 8.01 -2.26
C GLU A 134 16.11 8.81 -1.76
N VAL A 135 16.08 9.10 -0.49
CA VAL A 135 15.03 9.90 0.16
C VAL A 135 15.64 11.20 0.62
N ALA A 136 15.04 12.33 0.20
CA ALA A 136 15.39 13.64 0.69
C ALA A 136 14.30 14.20 1.61
N LEU A 137 14.68 14.57 2.83
CA LEU A 137 13.81 15.17 3.82
C LEU A 137 13.66 16.69 3.57
N ALA A 138 12.63 17.28 4.17
CA ALA A 138 12.35 18.72 4.08
C ALA A 138 13.49 19.62 4.58
N ASP A 139 14.30 19.12 5.51
CA ASP A 139 15.45 19.82 6.09
C ASP A 139 16.75 19.67 5.28
N GLY A 140 16.69 19.02 4.13
CA GLY A 140 17.81 18.78 3.22
C GLY A 140 18.63 17.53 3.52
N ARG A 141 18.38 16.82 4.63
CA ARG A 141 19.03 15.53 4.89
C ARG A 141 18.63 14.51 3.84
N LYS A 142 19.56 13.65 3.46
CA LYS A 142 19.34 12.57 2.49
C LYS A 142 19.72 11.22 3.08
N ALA A 143 19.00 10.19 2.71
CA ALA A 143 19.28 8.81 3.12
C ALA A 143 18.98 7.82 2.00
N LYS A 144 19.66 6.68 2.03
CA LYS A 144 19.27 5.53 1.19
C LYS A 144 18.00 4.91 1.75
N GLY A 145 17.02 4.70 0.87
CA GLY A 145 15.80 3.97 1.17
C GLY A 145 15.98 2.48 0.95
N ARG A 146 15.47 1.66 1.88
CA ARG A 146 15.40 0.21 1.75
C ARG A 146 13.94 -0.21 1.68
N ILE A 147 13.55 -0.93 0.65
CA ILE A 147 12.19 -1.47 0.50
C ILE A 147 11.95 -2.50 1.60
N ILE A 148 10.92 -2.31 2.41
CA ILE A 148 10.42 -3.29 3.39
C ILE A 148 9.47 -4.26 2.71
N GLY A 149 8.62 -3.74 1.83
CA GLY A 149 7.70 -4.49 1.00
C GLY A 149 6.77 -3.58 0.25
N SER A 150 5.99 -4.18 -0.65
CA SER A 150 4.99 -3.46 -1.43
C SER A 150 3.79 -4.32 -1.75
N ASP A 151 2.72 -3.67 -2.10
CA ASP A 151 1.46 -4.24 -2.54
C ASP A 151 1.01 -3.60 -3.86
N PRO A 152 1.34 -4.23 -5.00
CA PRO A 152 0.96 -3.72 -6.33
C PRO A 152 -0.55 -3.60 -6.51
N GLU A 153 -1.34 -4.48 -5.87
CA GLU A 153 -2.79 -4.54 -6.06
C GLU A 153 -3.54 -3.36 -5.43
N SER A 154 -2.94 -2.66 -4.46
CA SER A 154 -3.47 -1.44 -3.86
C SER A 154 -2.57 -0.22 -4.05
N ASP A 155 -1.48 -0.37 -4.83
CA ASP A 155 -0.51 0.67 -5.14
C ASP A 155 0.12 1.32 -3.89
N LEU A 156 0.52 0.51 -2.90
CA LEU A 156 1.21 0.97 -1.69
C LEU A 156 2.55 0.26 -1.49
N ALA A 157 3.50 0.99 -0.92
CA ALA A 157 4.81 0.48 -0.55
C ALA A 157 5.30 1.10 0.75
N VAL A 158 6.12 0.35 1.47
CA VAL A 158 6.81 0.80 2.68
C VAL A 158 8.30 0.73 2.45
N ILE A 159 8.98 1.86 2.67
CA ILE A 159 10.43 1.96 2.66
C ILE A 159 10.92 2.37 4.05
N LYS A 160 12.18 2.07 4.33
CA LYS A 160 12.84 2.38 5.60
C LYS A 160 14.10 3.17 5.33
N ILE A 161 14.28 4.26 6.06
CA ILE A 161 15.54 5.02 6.09
C ILE A 161 16.15 4.93 7.48
N ASP A 162 17.47 5.00 7.52
CA ASP A 162 18.24 5.09 8.76
C ASP A 162 18.99 6.42 8.74
N LEU A 163 18.58 7.33 9.63
CA LEU A 163 19.16 8.66 9.77
C LEU A 163 19.41 8.97 11.25
N PRO A 164 20.56 9.62 11.58
CA PRO A 164 20.78 10.11 12.92
C PRO A 164 19.87 11.28 13.26
N GLY A 165 19.53 11.42 14.54
CA GLY A 165 18.68 12.49 15.07
C GLY A 165 17.19 12.18 14.96
N THR A 166 16.38 13.19 15.27
CA THR A 166 14.92 13.07 15.27
C THR A 166 14.40 13.05 13.83
N ILE A 167 13.60 12.05 13.51
CA ILE A 167 12.88 11.93 12.25
C ILE A 167 11.44 12.37 12.50
N PRO A 168 10.91 13.40 11.80
CA PRO A 168 9.54 13.83 11.96
C PRO A 168 8.56 12.74 11.47
N ALA A 169 7.43 12.57 12.15
CA ALA A 169 6.41 11.61 11.75
C ALA A 169 5.04 12.29 11.69
N ILE A 170 4.21 11.87 10.71
CA ILE A 170 2.86 12.42 10.55
C ILE A 170 1.91 11.82 11.60
N THR A 171 0.87 12.59 11.92
CA THR A 171 -0.24 12.09 12.74
C THR A 171 -1.33 11.54 11.84
N PHE A 172 -1.81 10.35 12.11
CA PHE A 172 -2.92 9.74 11.39
C PHE A 172 -4.26 10.29 11.88
N SER A 173 -5.19 10.55 10.97
CA SER A 173 -6.58 10.79 11.32
C SER A 173 -7.23 9.47 11.78
N ARG A 174 -8.39 9.57 12.43
CA ARG A 174 -9.18 8.37 12.69
C ARG A 174 -9.66 7.75 11.37
N PRO A 175 -9.71 6.42 11.28
CA PRO A 175 -10.22 5.75 10.09
C PRO A 175 -11.63 6.22 9.71
N ASP A 176 -11.86 6.35 8.40
CA ASP A 176 -13.16 6.59 7.78
C ASP A 176 -13.91 7.86 8.25
N GLN A 177 -13.16 8.89 8.70
CA GLN A 177 -13.74 10.18 9.11
C GLN A 177 -13.96 11.16 7.96
N ALA A 178 -13.29 10.98 6.82
CA ALA A 178 -13.41 11.88 5.69
C ALA A 178 -14.84 11.90 5.13
N GLN A 179 -15.44 13.08 5.05
CA GLN A 179 -16.78 13.30 4.52
C GLN A 179 -16.72 14.18 3.28
N VAL A 180 -17.67 14.00 2.37
CA VAL A 180 -17.81 14.86 1.20
C VAL A 180 -18.03 16.31 1.64
N GLY A 181 -17.22 17.22 1.10
CA GLY A 181 -17.22 18.64 1.47
C GLY A 181 -16.14 19.02 2.47
N ASP A 182 -15.45 18.06 3.13
CA ASP A 182 -14.33 18.38 4.03
C ASP A 182 -13.19 19.04 3.24
N ILE A 183 -12.64 20.12 3.80
CA ILE A 183 -11.45 20.78 3.23
C ILE A 183 -10.23 19.91 3.47
N VAL A 184 -9.43 19.75 2.42
CA VAL A 184 -8.21 18.93 2.43
C VAL A 184 -7.03 19.64 1.79
N LEU A 185 -5.82 19.30 2.23
CA LEU A 185 -4.57 19.73 1.62
C LEU A 185 -3.86 18.52 1.04
N ALA A 186 -3.50 18.58 -0.24
CA ALA A 186 -2.61 17.60 -0.85
C ALA A 186 -1.17 18.15 -0.82
N ILE A 187 -0.26 17.41 -0.19
CA ILE A 187 1.13 17.81 0.03
C ILE A 187 2.04 16.77 -0.60
N GLY A 188 2.93 17.24 -1.46
CA GLY A 188 3.97 16.45 -2.09
C GLY A 188 5.27 17.22 -2.21
N ASN A 189 6.30 16.56 -2.74
CA ASN A 189 7.58 17.16 -3.01
C ASN A 189 8.03 16.84 -4.45
N PRO A 190 7.30 17.37 -5.46
CA PRO A 190 7.60 17.11 -6.86
C PRO A 190 8.95 17.72 -7.24
N PHE A 191 9.72 16.99 -8.05
CA PHE A 191 10.97 17.45 -8.66
C PHE A 191 12.11 17.84 -7.70
N GLY A 192 11.96 17.67 -6.38
CA GLY A 192 13.00 18.08 -5.40
C GLY A 192 13.28 19.58 -5.35
N VAL A 193 12.47 20.40 -6.02
CA VAL A 193 12.62 21.88 -6.03
C VAL A 193 11.90 22.53 -4.86
N GLY A 194 11.27 21.76 -4.00
CA GLY A 194 10.52 22.22 -2.84
C GLY A 194 9.17 21.53 -2.71
N GLN A 195 8.64 21.54 -1.51
CA GLN A 195 7.34 20.98 -1.22
C GLN A 195 6.22 21.85 -1.79
N THR A 196 5.22 21.20 -2.34
CA THR A 196 4.02 21.84 -2.89
C THR A 196 2.82 21.48 -2.04
N VAL A 197 1.98 22.46 -1.74
CA VAL A 197 0.72 22.32 -1.04
C VAL A 197 -0.39 22.82 -1.96
N THR A 198 -1.36 21.96 -2.24
CA THR A 198 -2.59 22.33 -2.93
C THR A 198 -3.79 22.12 -2.02
N MET A 199 -4.86 22.87 -2.22
CA MET A 199 -6.06 22.82 -1.41
C MET A 199 -7.27 22.45 -2.28
N GLY A 200 -8.18 21.70 -1.72
CA GLY A 200 -9.47 21.35 -2.27
C GLY A 200 -10.39 20.78 -1.21
N ILE A 201 -11.35 19.99 -1.65
CA ILE A 201 -12.30 19.28 -0.79
C ILE A 201 -12.31 17.79 -1.07
N VAL A 202 -12.85 17.00 -0.18
CA VAL A 202 -13.28 15.64 -0.47
C VAL A 202 -14.49 15.71 -1.41
N SER A 203 -14.32 15.36 -2.66
CA SER A 203 -15.39 15.39 -3.67
C SER A 203 -16.25 14.13 -3.61
N ALA A 204 -15.66 12.98 -3.25
CA ALA A 204 -16.36 11.72 -3.03
C ALA A 204 -15.51 10.79 -2.16
N VAL A 205 -16.15 9.78 -1.57
CA VAL A 205 -15.49 8.69 -0.85
C VAL A 205 -15.91 7.34 -1.44
N LYS A 206 -15.12 6.30 -1.14
CA LYS A 206 -15.39 4.92 -1.60
C LYS A 206 -15.48 4.79 -3.12
N ARG A 207 -14.67 5.56 -3.85
CA ARG A 207 -14.58 5.43 -5.31
C ARG A 207 -13.91 4.11 -5.68
N ASN A 208 -14.59 3.32 -6.48
CA ASN A 208 -14.17 2.04 -7.04
C ASN A 208 -14.56 1.97 -8.52
N HIS A 209 -14.21 0.85 -9.20
CA HIS A 209 -14.46 0.62 -10.64
C HIS A 209 -13.81 1.69 -11.56
N LEU A 210 -12.66 2.24 -11.12
CA LEU A 210 -11.90 3.18 -11.92
C LEU A 210 -10.88 2.47 -12.83
N GLY A 211 -10.57 1.20 -12.55
CA GLY A 211 -9.57 0.42 -13.28
C GLY A 211 -8.13 0.85 -13.01
N LEU A 212 -7.90 1.57 -11.92
CA LEU A 212 -6.56 2.02 -11.52
C LEU A 212 -5.81 0.93 -10.75
N ASN A 213 -6.50 0.27 -9.82
CA ASN A 213 -5.94 -0.78 -8.97
C ASN A 213 -6.88 -1.98 -8.88
N THR A 214 -6.35 -3.14 -8.47
CA THR A 214 -7.21 -4.31 -8.19
C THR A 214 -8.12 -4.07 -6.99
N PHE A 215 -7.59 -3.41 -5.95
CA PHE A 215 -8.36 -3.03 -4.75
C PHE A 215 -8.50 -1.53 -4.71
N GLU A 216 -9.69 -1.06 -5.00
CA GLU A 216 -10.03 0.36 -5.04
C GLU A 216 -11.01 0.72 -3.93
N ASN A 217 -10.71 1.81 -3.24
CA ASN A 217 -11.56 2.45 -2.24
C ASN A 217 -11.05 3.88 -2.05
N PHE A 218 -11.04 4.66 -3.15
CA PHE A 218 -10.39 5.97 -3.13
C PHE A 218 -11.23 7.06 -2.49
N ILE A 219 -10.52 8.02 -1.89
CA ILE A 219 -11.03 9.38 -1.65
C ILE A 219 -10.80 10.15 -2.96
N GLN A 220 -11.86 10.73 -3.51
CA GLN A 220 -11.75 11.67 -4.63
C GLN A 220 -11.64 13.09 -4.08
N THR A 221 -10.75 13.90 -4.65
CA THR A 221 -10.55 15.33 -4.29
C THR A 221 -10.32 16.17 -5.53
N ASP A 222 -10.68 17.46 -5.46
CA ASP A 222 -10.34 18.47 -6.44
C ASP A 222 -9.06 19.24 -6.10
N ALA A 223 -8.44 18.97 -4.93
CA ALA A 223 -7.08 19.41 -4.66
C ALA A 223 -6.16 18.95 -5.78
N ALA A 224 -5.37 19.86 -6.38
CA ALA A 224 -4.56 19.56 -7.53
C ALA A 224 -3.47 18.51 -7.18
N ILE A 225 -3.63 17.30 -7.69
CA ILE A 225 -2.62 16.24 -7.68
C ILE A 225 -1.96 16.24 -9.05
N ASN A 226 -0.63 16.26 -9.08
CA ASN A 226 0.18 16.26 -10.30
C ASN A 226 1.31 15.24 -10.16
N PRO A 227 2.00 14.83 -11.25
CA PRO A 227 3.17 14.00 -11.19
C PRO A 227 4.19 14.53 -10.16
N GLY A 228 4.65 13.65 -9.27
CA GLY A 228 5.52 13.98 -8.13
C GLY A 228 4.79 14.13 -6.78
N ASN A 229 3.47 14.41 -6.76
CA ASN A 229 2.69 14.37 -5.52
C ASN A 229 2.30 12.94 -5.13
N SER A 230 2.37 11.98 -6.05
CA SER A 230 2.08 10.55 -5.79
C SER A 230 2.95 10.04 -4.66
N GLY A 231 2.35 9.32 -3.71
CA GLY A 231 2.97 8.89 -2.45
C GLY A 231 2.99 9.95 -1.34
N GLY A 232 2.63 11.19 -1.64
CA GLY A 232 2.51 12.28 -0.68
C GLY A 232 1.24 12.21 0.16
N ALA A 233 1.06 13.19 1.04
CA ALA A 233 -0.02 13.23 2.02
C ALA A 233 -1.26 13.95 1.50
N LEU A 234 -2.44 13.38 1.72
CA LEU A 234 -3.71 14.09 1.78
C LEU A 234 -4.07 14.26 3.26
N VAL A 235 -4.25 15.51 3.72
CA VAL A 235 -4.46 15.81 5.15
C VAL A 235 -5.68 16.68 5.37
N ASP A 236 -6.24 16.58 6.58
CA ASP A 236 -7.30 17.47 7.05
C ASP A 236 -6.77 18.87 7.42
N VAL A 237 -7.66 19.78 7.78
CA VAL A 237 -7.34 21.16 8.21
C VAL A 237 -6.51 21.24 9.51
N ASN A 238 -6.39 20.15 10.27
CA ASN A 238 -5.57 20.03 11.47
C ASN A 238 -4.20 19.41 11.18
N GLY A 239 -3.92 19.04 9.92
CA GLY A 239 -2.70 18.37 9.49
C GLY A 239 -2.63 16.89 9.93
N ASN A 240 -3.77 16.20 10.01
CA ASN A 240 -3.79 14.76 10.20
C ASN A 240 -3.95 14.06 8.84
N LEU A 241 -3.22 12.96 8.65
CA LEU A 241 -3.24 12.18 7.42
C LEU A 241 -4.59 11.48 7.23
N ILE A 242 -5.29 11.77 6.15
CA ILE A 242 -6.55 11.13 5.76
C ILE A 242 -6.36 10.16 4.58
N GLY A 243 -5.31 10.33 3.78
CA GLY A 243 -5.00 9.45 2.67
C GLY A 243 -3.62 9.68 2.08
N ILE A 244 -3.21 8.78 1.18
CA ILE A 244 -1.98 8.86 0.38
C ILE A 244 -2.37 9.23 -1.05
N ASN A 245 -1.86 10.34 -1.56
CA ASN A 245 -2.08 10.76 -2.94
C ASN A 245 -1.57 9.66 -3.88
N SER A 246 -2.37 9.23 -4.86
CA SER A 246 -2.01 8.11 -5.74
C SER A 246 -2.09 8.49 -7.22
N ALA A 247 -3.27 8.81 -7.72
CA ALA A 247 -3.51 8.94 -9.14
C ALA A 247 -4.36 10.17 -9.47
N ILE A 248 -4.36 10.53 -10.75
CA ILE A 248 -5.27 11.51 -11.35
C ILE A 248 -6.03 10.88 -12.51
N TYR A 249 -7.25 11.32 -12.72
CA TYR A 249 -7.94 11.06 -13.98
C TYR A 249 -7.58 12.18 -14.96
N SER A 250 -6.66 11.90 -15.88
CA SER A 250 -6.16 12.93 -16.80
C SER A 250 -5.69 12.33 -18.12
N PRO A 251 -6.30 12.69 -19.23
CA PRO A 251 -5.82 12.32 -20.57
C PRO A 251 -4.46 12.96 -20.93
N ASN A 252 -4.14 14.11 -20.33
CA ASN A 252 -2.97 14.93 -20.69
C ASN A 252 -1.89 14.98 -19.60
N GLY A 253 -2.03 14.18 -18.51
CA GLY A 253 -1.05 14.07 -17.43
C GLY A 253 -1.06 15.22 -16.41
N GLY A 254 -1.88 16.26 -16.58
CA GLY A 254 -2.05 17.33 -15.59
C GLY A 254 -3.38 17.24 -14.83
N SER A 255 -3.47 17.86 -13.65
CA SER A 255 -4.71 17.86 -12.85
C SER A 255 -5.84 18.57 -13.55
N LEU A 256 -6.98 17.88 -13.66
CA LEU A 256 -8.27 18.43 -14.13
C LEU A 256 -9.27 18.62 -12.98
N GLY A 257 -8.81 18.66 -11.72
CA GLY A 257 -9.68 18.72 -10.55
C GLY A 257 -10.30 17.35 -10.18
N ILE A 258 -9.71 16.25 -10.67
CA ILE A 258 -10.11 14.89 -10.33
C ILE A 258 -8.86 14.13 -9.90
N GLY A 259 -8.62 14.14 -8.61
CA GLY A 259 -7.51 13.41 -7.96
C GLY A 259 -8.04 12.30 -7.06
N PHE A 260 -7.22 11.28 -6.84
CA PHE A 260 -7.54 10.12 -6.02
C PHE A 260 -6.46 9.89 -4.96
N ALA A 261 -6.90 9.61 -3.73
CA ALA A 261 -6.02 9.23 -2.65
C ALA A 261 -6.49 7.92 -2.01
N ILE A 262 -5.55 7.08 -1.62
CA ILE A 262 -5.80 5.84 -0.88
C ILE A 262 -6.11 6.20 0.56
N PRO A 263 -7.29 5.82 1.12
CA PRO A 263 -7.68 6.18 2.48
C PRO A 263 -6.68 5.69 3.53
N VAL A 264 -6.54 6.47 4.58
CA VAL A 264 -5.63 6.14 5.71
C VAL A 264 -5.97 4.81 6.37
N SER A 265 -7.25 4.42 6.43
CA SER A 265 -7.70 3.13 6.95
C SER A 265 -7.15 1.93 6.15
N THR A 266 -7.15 2.05 4.82
CA THR A 266 -6.56 1.05 3.91
C THR A 266 -5.04 1.07 4.02
N ALA A 267 -4.43 2.25 3.98
CA ALA A 267 -2.99 2.43 4.06
C ALA A 267 -2.39 1.84 5.35
N LYS A 268 -3.04 2.06 6.49
CA LYS A 268 -2.64 1.53 7.80
C LYS A 268 -2.64 0.00 7.82
N LYS A 269 -3.73 -0.64 7.38
CA LYS A 269 -3.86 -2.11 7.34
C LYS A 269 -2.78 -2.77 6.47
N ILE A 270 -2.53 -2.19 5.30
CA ILE A 270 -1.53 -2.69 4.34
C ILE A 270 -0.12 -2.51 4.89
N MET A 271 0.19 -1.33 5.40
CA MET A 271 1.46 -1.00 6.01
C MET A 271 1.81 -1.94 7.17
N GLU A 272 0.87 -2.20 8.08
CA GLU A 272 1.06 -3.11 9.22
C GLU A 272 1.44 -4.52 8.73
N GLN A 273 0.76 -5.05 7.72
CA GLN A 273 1.08 -6.35 7.13
C GLN A 273 2.47 -6.34 6.46
N ILE A 274 2.80 -5.29 5.72
CA ILE A 274 4.10 -5.17 5.06
C ILE A 274 5.22 -5.12 6.10
N ILE A 275 5.07 -4.35 7.17
CA ILE A 275 6.09 -4.25 8.24
C ILE A 275 6.27 -5.59 8.96
N GLN A 276 5.18 -6.31 9.23
CA GLN A 276 5.22 -7.59 9.95
C GLN A 276 5.75 -8.75 9.10
N SER A 277 5.38 -8.82 7.82
CA SER A 277 5.60 -10.01 6.97
C SER A 277 6.25 -9.73 5.61
N GLY A 278 6.60 -8.48 5.32
CA GLY A 278 7.19 -8.06 4.04
C GLY A 278 6.21 -8.04 2.87
N SER A 279 4.98 -8.47 3.06
CA SER A 279 3.97 -8.54 1.98
C SER A 279 2.56 -8.60 2.53
N VAL A 280 1.60 -8.23 1.68
CA VAL A 280 0.17 -8.35 2.00
C VAL A 280 -0.31 -9.76 1.69
N THR A 281 -1.09 -10.33 2.61
CA THR A 281 -1.72 -11.62 2.43
C THR A 281 -3.24 -11.43 2.33
N ARG A 282 -3.83 -11.91 1.23
CA ARG A 282 -5.26 -11.81 0.98
C ARG A 282 -5.89 -13.19 0.83
N GLY A 283 -7.15 -13.30 1.27
CA GLY A 283 -7.98 -14.43 0.98
C GLY A 283 -8.30 -14.52 -0.52
N TRP A 284 -8.47 -15.73 -0.99
CA TRP A 284 -8.80 -16.03 -2.37
C TRP A 284 -9.61 -17.32 -2.48
N VAL A 285 -10.58 -17.32 -3.38
CA VAL A 285 -11.40 -18.52 -3.62
C VAL A 285 -11.36 -18.98 -5.08
N GLY A 286 -10.91 -18.11 -6.00
CA GLY A 286 -10.71 -18.46 -7.40
C GLY A 286 -11.99 -18.45 -8.22
N VAL A 287 -12.75 -17.37 -8.12
CA VAL A 287 -13.92 -17.09 -8.98
C VAL A 287 -13.75 -15.74 -9.68
N ALA A 288 -14.28 -15.63 -10.88
CA ALA A 288 -14.62 -14.37 -11.52
C ALA A 288 -16.09 -14.09 -11.32
N VAL A 289 -16.44 -12.83 -11.11
CA VAL A 289 -17.83 -12.43 -10.87
C VAL A 289 -18.25 -11.31 -11.79
N GLN A 290 -19.54 -11.23 -12.03
CA GLN A 290 -20.20 -10.21 -12.81
C GLN A 290 -21.34 -9.60 -11.99
N GLU A 291 -21.53 -8.30 -12.13
CA GLU A 291 -22.68 -7.60 -11.53
C GLU A 291 -23.98 -8.06 -12.18
N ILE A 292 -25.03 -8.14 -11.37
CA ILE A 292 -26.34 -8.51 -11.85
C ILE A 292 -27.03 -7.25 -12.38
N THR A 293 -27.05 -7.11 -13.70
CA THR A 293 -27.83 -6.04 -14.36
C THR A 293 -29.33 -6.37 -14.31
N PRO A 294 -30.22 -5.38 -14.51
CA PRO A 294 -31.67 -5.63 -14.57
C PRO A 294 -32.05 -6.72 -15.59
N GLU A 295 -31.37 -6.76 -16.73
CA GLU A 295 -31.61 -7.74 -17.80
C GLU A 295 -31.19 -9.16 -17.36
N LEU A 296 -30.06 -9.27 -16.63
CA LEU A 296 -29.62 -10.53 -16.05
C LEU A 296 -30.58 -10.97 -14.94
N ALA A 297 -31.04 -10.06 -14.08
CA ALA A 297 -31.99 -10.36 -13.03
C ALA A 297 -33.31 -10.92 -13.61
N GLU A 298 -33.81 -10.35 -14.69
CA GLU A 298 -35.00 -10.83 -15.41
C GLU A 298 -34.74 -12.23 -16.00
N SER A 299 -33.61 -12.40 -16.71
CA SER A 299 -33.25 -13.68 -17.35
C SER A 299 -33.12 -14.83 -16.35
N PHE A 300 -32.57 -14.56 -15.18
CA PHE A 300 -32.40 -15.53 -14.09
C PHE A 300 -33.65 -15.60 -13.16
N LYS A 301 -34.67 -14.77 -13.38
CA LYS A 301 -35.88 -14.65 -12.55
C LYS A 301 -35.58 -14.39 -11.06
N LEU A 302 -34.66 -13.45 -10.79
CA LEU A 302 -34.11 -13.22 -9.45
C LEU A 302 -34.98 -12.32 -8.57
N GLY A 303 -35.91 -11.56 -9.14
CA GLY A 303 -36.65 -10.55 -8.38
C GLY A 303 -35.73 -9.51 -7.76
N ASN A 304 -35.83 -9.29 -6.43
CA ASN A 304 -34.99 -8.34 -5.69
C ASN A 304 -33.78 -9.00 -4.99
N ILE A 305 -33.23 -10.08 -5.54
CA ILE A 305 -32.09 -10.79 -4.94
C ILE A 305 -30.83 -9.95 -5.13
N GLN A 306 -30.16 -9.63 -4.02
CA GLN A 306 -28.85 -9.00 -4.01
C GLN A 306 -27.75 -10.09 -4.05
N GLY A 307 -26.68 -9.81 -4.77
CA GLY A 307 -25.53 -10.70 -4.91
C GLY A 307 -24.79 -10.47 -6.22
N VAL A 308 -23.86 -11.33 -6.52
CA VAL A 308 -23.04 -11.31 -7.74
C VAL A 308 -23.14 -12.64 -8.48
N LEU A 309 -23.18 -12.59 -9.81
CA LEU A 309 -23.16 -13.78 -10.66
C LEU A 309 -21.72 -14.30 -10.76
N ILE A 310 -21.49 -15.57 -10.43
CA ILE A 310 -20.21 -16.24 -10.69
C ILE A 310 -20.13 -16.55 -12.17
N SER A 311 -19.28 -15.81 -12.91
CA SER A 311 -19.10 -15.98 -14.35
C SER A 311 -18.10 -17.08 -14.69
N GLU A 312 -17.09 -17.28 -13.83
CA GLU A 312 -16.04 -18.29 -14.03
C GLU A 312 -15.54 -18.83 -12.69
N VAL A 313 -15.14 -20.11 -12.68
CA VAL A 313 -14.48 -20.76 -11.55
C VAL A 313 -13.14 -21.30 -12.02
N VAL A 314 -12.05 -20.84 -11.37
CA VAL A 314 -10.69 -21.26 -11.71
C VAL A 314 -10.50 -22.74 -11.31
N ARG A 315 -10.11 -23.57 -12.28
CA ARG A 315 -9.89 -25.01 -12.04
C ARG A 315 -8.85 -25.26 -10.95
N GLY A 316 -9.16 -26.16 -10.02
CA GLY A 316 -8.29 -26.50 -8.88
C GLY A 316 -8.32 -25.45 -7.75
N SER A 317 -9.10 -24.39 -7.89
CA SER A 317 -9.25 -23.35 -6.85
C SER A 317 -10.05 -23.88 -5.63
N PRO A 318 -10.05 -23.13 -4.52
CA PRO A 318 -10.91 -23.40 -3.38
C PRO A 318 -12.40 -23.52 -3.73
N ALA A 319 -12.91 -22.64 -4.58
CA ALA A 319 -14.30 -22.66 -5.02
C ALA A 319 -14.61 -23.90 -5.89
N ASP A 320 -13.74 -24.26 -6.83
CA ASP A 320 -13.86 -25.45 -7.65
C ASP A 320 -13.90 -26.73 -6.80
N LYS A 321 -12.96 -26.86 -5.86
CA LYS A 321 -12.91 -27.99 -4.92
C LYS A 321 -14.14 -28.09 -4.01
N ALA A 322 -14.76 -26.96 -3.71
CA ALA A 322 -15.98 -26.89 -2.90
C ALA A 322 -17.26 -27.18 -3.71
N GLY A 323 -17.18 -27.24 -5.04
CA GLY A 323 -18.34 -27.48 -5.91
C GLY A 323 -19.16 -26.22 -6.23
N VAL A 324 -18.52 -25.05 -6.24
CA VAL A 324 -19.08 -23.82 -6.78
C VAL A 324 -19.01 -23.89 -8.31
N HIS A 325 -20.04 -23.44 -9.00
CA HIS A 325 -20.13 -23.50 -10.46
C HIS A 325 -20.34 -22.12 -11.06
N ALA A 326 -19.90 -21.94 -12.31
CA ALA A 326 -20.34 -20.81 -13.11
C ALA A 326 -21.86 -20.84 -13.29
N GLY A 327 -22.51 -19.69 -13.20
CA GLY A 327 -23.98 -19.55 -13.18
C GLY A 327 -24.58 -19.52 -11.78
N ASP A 328 -23.82 -19.83 -10.72
CA ASP A 328 -24.26 -19.59 -9.34
C ASP A 328 -24.34 -18.10 -9.01
N ILE A 329 -25.30 -17.70 -8.20
CA ILE A 329 -25.38 -16.33 -7.68
C ILE A 329 -24.95 -16.37 -6.22
N LEU A 330 -23.83 -15.72 -5.92
CA LEU A 330 -23.33 -15.62 -4.55
C LEU A 330 -24.04 -14.46 -3.84
N THR A 331 -24.82 -14.78 -2.81
CA THR A 331 -25.62 -13.82 -2.05
C THR A 331 -25.01 -13.49 -0.70
N MET A 332 -24.33 -14.44 -0.03
CA MET A 332 -23.70 -14.22 1.28
C MET A 332 -22.39 -14.99 1.40
N VAL A 333 -21.46 -14.39 2.14
CA VAL A 333 -20.21 -15.03 2.60
C VAL A 333 -20.20 -15.00 4.13
N ASP A 334 -20.12 -16.15 4.77
CA ASP A 334 -20.45 -16.33 6.18
C ASP A 334 -21.83 -15.70 6.46
N ASN A 335 -21.97 -14.83 7.41
CA ASN A 335 -23.22 -14.13 7.69
C ASN A 335 -23.28 -12.71 7.08
N LYS A 336 -22.34 -12.36 6.19
CA LYS A 336 -22.29 -11.06 5.55
C LYS A 336 -23.00 -11.14 4.19
N GLN A 337 -24.08 -10.38 4.05
CA GLN A 337 -24.76 -10.21 2.77
C GLN A 337 -23.86 -9.41 1.81
N LEU A 338 -23.78 -9.84 0.58
CA LEU A 338 -23.07 -9.11 -0.46
C LEU A 338 -23.99 -8.08 -1.09
N LEU A 339 -23.41 -6.92 -1.42
CA LEU A 339 -24.06 -5.97 -2.31
C LEU A 339 -24.02 -6.50 -3.75
N THR A 340 -24.73 -5.85 -4.65
CA THR A 340 -24.79 -6.25 -6.06
C THR A 340 -23.51 -5.93 -6.84
N ASP A 341 -22.53 -5.26 -6.21
CA ASP A 341 -21.26 -4.89 -6.85
C ASP A 341 -20.15 -5.92 -6.61
N SER A 342 -19.33 -6.11 -7.63
CA SER A 342 -18.20 -7.03 -7.62
C SER A 342 -17.10 -6.64 -6.62
N SER A 343 -16.94 -5.34 -6.35
CA SER A 343 -15.95 -4.82 -5.41
C SER A 343 -16.26 -5.22 -3.97
N SER A 344 -17.53 -5.20 -3.58
CA SER A 344 -17.99 -5.65 -2.25
C SER A 344 -17.63 -7.12 -1.98
N MET A 345 -17.79 -7.97 -2.99
CA MET A 345 -17.40 -9.38 -2.92
C MET A 345 -15.88 -9.52 -2.82
N LEU A 346 -15.13 -8.83 -3.68
CA LEU A 346 -13.67 -8.86 -3.69
C LEU A 346 -13.09 -8.41 -2.35
N GLU A 347 -13.59 -7.30 -1.79
CA GLU A 347 -13.19 -6.80 -0.48
C GLU A 347 -13.51 -7.83 0.63
N THR A 348 -14.73 -8.41 0.60
CA THR A 348 -15.15 -9.41 1.60
C THR A 348 -14.23 -10.63 1.57
N ILE A 349 -13.99 -11.23 0.39
CA ILE A 349 -13.14 -12.42 0.25
C ILE A 349 -11.67 -12.11 0.60
N SER A 350 -11.14 -10.98 0.12
CA SER A 350 -9.74 -10.60 0.35
C SER A 350 -9.42 -10.35 1.82
N SER A 351 -10.41 -9.93 2.61
CA SER A 351 -10.27 -9.70 4.06
C SER A 351 -10.23 -11.00 4.89
N LEU A 352 -10.61 -12.14 4.30
CA LEU A 352 -10.61 -13.42 4.99
C LEU A 352 -9.19 -13.99 5.10
N SER A 353 -8.87 -14.60 6.23
CA SER A 353 -7.58 -15.25 6.41
C SER A 353 -7.52 -16.55 5.59
N PRO A 354 -6.42 -16.81 4.86
CA PRO A 354 -6.20 -18.10 4.23
C PRO A 354 -6.28 -19.25 5.24
N GLY A 355 -6.90 -20.35 4.82
CA GLY A 355 -7.19 -21.52 5.66
C GLY A 355 -8.53 -21.46 6.40
N LYS A 356 -9.14 -20.29 6.56
CA LYS A 356 -10.47 -20.16 7.16
C LYS A 356 -11.51 -20.88 6.29
N VAL A 357 -12.41 -21.65 6.91
CA VAL A 357 -13.58 -22.21 6.25
C VAL A 357 -14.73 -21.24 6.42
N VAL A 358 -15.37 -20.88 5.32
CA VAL A 358 -16.51 -19.95 5.26
C VAL A 358 -17.68 -20.60 4.53
N VAL A 359 -18.90 -20.20 4.88
CA VAL A 359 -20.10 -20.68 4.21
C VAL A 359 -20.51 -19.68 3.13
N PHE A 360 -20.53 -20.12 1.88
CA PHE A 360 -21.15 -19.40 0.78
C PHE A 360 -22.63 -19.77 0.70
N LYS A 361 -23.51 -18.78 0.72
CA LYS A 361 -24.89 -18.96 0.31
C LYS A 361 -25.03 -18.59 -1.14
N LEU A 362 -25.44 -19.55 -1.94
CA LEU A 362 -25.56 -19.43 -3.39
C LEU A 362 -27.03 -19.68 -3.77
N LEU A 363 -27.45 -19.00 -4.84
CA LEU A 363 -28.66 -19.37 -5.55
C LEU A 363 -28.27 -20.15 -6.81
N ARG A 364 -28.62 -21.42 -6.89
CA ARG A 364 -28.38 -22.33 -8.02
C ARG A 364 -29.72 -22.88 -8.51
N ASN A 365 -30.08 -22.66 -9.76
CA ASN A 365 -31.36 -23.07 -10.33
C ASN A 365 -32.56 -22.66 -9.44
N GLN A 366 -32.58 -21.43 -8.95
CA GLN A 366 -33.59 -20.84 -8.06
C GLN A 366 -33.73 -21.53 -6.69
N ARG A 367 -32.74 -22.32 -6.28
CA ARG A 367 -32.67 -22.94 -4.94
C ARG A 367 -31.50 -22.42 -4.17
N GLU A 368 -31.71 -22.13 -2.89
CA GLU A 368 -30.59 -21.76 -2.01
C GLU A 368 -29.73 -22.98 -1.70
N VAL A 369 -28.43 -22.84 -1.85
CA VAL A 369 -27.42 -23.86 -1.57
C VAL A 369 -26.37 -23.25 -0.66
N GLY A 370 -26.07 -23.91 0.45
CA GLY A 370 -24.92 -23.55 1.32
C GLY A 370 -23.72 -24.43 1.00
N ILE A 371 -22.58 -23.80 0.68
CA ILE A 371 -21.36 -24.52 0.35
C ILE A 371 -20.25 -24.05 1.29
N GLN A 372 -19.52 -24.98 1.92
CA GLN A 372 -18.33 -24.65 2.70
C GLN A 372 -17.11 -24.52 1.79
N VAL A 373 -16.46 -23.37 1.83
CA VAL A 373 -15.27 -23.05 1.03
C VAL A 373 -14.10 -22.76 1.95
N GLN A 374 -13.00 -23.48 1.80
CA GLN A 374 -11.77 -23.17 2.50
C GLN A 374 -11.00 -22.09 1.74
N VAL A 375 -10.86 -20.90 2.34
CA VAL A 375 -10.20 -19.76 1.72
C VAL A 375 -8.73 -20.09 1.46
N GLY A 376 -8.28 -19.89 0.23
CA GLY A 376 -6.88 -20.00 -0.18
C GLY A 376 -6.13 -18.68 -0.02
N LYS A 377 -4.82 -18.71 -0.22
CA LYS A 377 -4.00 -17.52 -0.35
C LYS A 377 -4.07 -17.01 -1.79
N ARG A 378 -4.31 -15.69 -1.97
CA ARG A 378 -4.34 -15.07 -3.30
C ARG A 378 -3.00 -15.24 -4.01
N PRO A 379 -2.97 -15.77 -5.24
CA PRO A 379 -1.75 -15.85 -6.03
C PRO A 379 -1.21 -14.44 -6.30
N ARG A 380 0.11 -14.27 -6.27
CA ARG A 380 0.70 -13.01 -6.71
C ARG A 380 0.47 -12.84 -8.22
N PRO A 381 0.16 -11.62 -8.69
CA PRO A 381 0.12 -11.34 -10.12
C PRO A 381 1.45 -11.79 -10.74
N LYS A 382 1.40 -12.57 -11.83
CA LYS A 382 2.62 -12.83 -12.61
C LYS A 382 3.03 -11.52 -13.27
N LYS A 383 4.30 -11.11 -13.10
CA LYS A 383 4.85 -10.09 -14.00
C LYS A 383 4.69 -10.61 -15.41
N LEU A 384 4.00 -9.87 -16.26
CA LEU A 384 4.05 -10.09 -17.70
C LEU A 384 5.49 -9.76 -18.11
N GLU A 385 6.23 -10.78 -18.55
CA GLU A 385 7.58 -10.65 -19.11
C GLU A 385 7.53 -9.91 -20.45
#